data_38e057086366304c21f29ddfc5afbbab
#
_entry.id   38e057086366304c21f29ddfc5afbbab
#
_cell.length_a   1.000
_cell.length_b   1.000
_cell.length_c   1.000
_cell.angle_alpha   90.00
_cell.angle_beta   90.00
_cell.angle_gamma   90.00
#
_symmetry.space_group_name_H-M   'P 1'
#
loop_
_entity.id
_entity.type
_entity.pdbx_description
1 polymer ?
#
loop_
_entity_poly.entity_id
_entity_poly.type
_entity_poly.pdbx_seq_one_letter_code
_entity_poly.pdbx_strand_id
1 'polypeptide(L)'
;MTLKLGTTLYSLTNEFHGLQYTFEELVAEVARRGIGPGLEVVGFQSIRGFPVVTRQFEHDFKALIDRHELVPSCLGINADVAIRRDRQMSVDESVLYHEAQIAAAAQLGFPVVRCQFPAGPEVMRRLVPFAEKHRVKLGLEIHAPATLTSDHTLPFREMYAQVNSPFLGFVPDFGTTARAIPPTVINSYLQDGIAFDAIELALSFWGAEGEVGERMQGFEDAARSAGLSEQIVVQLSLMFVLFGRLAPEAWAEIMPQVVHIHGKFFDFDENGSEIAVDYPRVLKVFLDAGYDGYMSSEYEGHIFSDEGAFAKLEKHHALCRSLIDGHGHA
;
A
#
# COMPACT_ATOMS: atom_id res chain seq x y z
N MET A 1 23.87 -6.02 1.55
CA MET A 1 22.62 -5.82 2.33
C MET A 1 21.50 -6.26 1.43
N THR A 2 20.41 -6.76 1.97
CA THR A 2 19.37 -7.41 1.17
C THR A 2 18.00 -6.87 1.60
N LEU A 3 17.04 -6.82 0.72
CA LEU A 3 15.65 -6.44 0.96
C LEU A 3 15.10 -7.22 2.16
N LYS A 4 14.41 -6.53 3.07
CA LYS A 4 13.85 -7.08 4.30
C LYS A 4 12.35 -7.20 4.19
N LEU A 5 11.80 -8.29 4.72
CA LEU A 5 10.37 -8.51 4.71
C LEU A 5 9.71 -8.00 5.99
N GLY A 6 8.47 -7.57 5.86
CA GLY A 6 7.58 -7.20 6.93
C GLY A 6 6.13 -7.44 6.54
N THR A 7 5.22 -7.09 7.45
CA THR A 7 3.77 -7.17 7.24
C THR A 7 3.13 -5.86 7.64
N THR A 8 2.23 -5.34 6.82
CA THR A 8 1.33 -4.27 7.25
C THR A 8 0.10 -4.85 7.96
N LEU A 9 -0.25 -4.29 9.10
CA LEU A 9 -1.47 -4.69 9.82
C LEU A 9 -2.75 -4.35 9.05
N TYR A 10 -2.67 -3.57 7.99
CA TYR A 10 -3.78 -3.38 7.05
C TYR A 10 -4.28 -4.69 6.48
N SER A 11 -3.38 -5.62 6.19
CA SER A 11 -3.71 -6.97 5.72
C SER A 11 -4.64 -7.75 6.66
N LEU A 12 -4.67 -7.39 7.94
CA LEU A 12 -5.41 -8.06 9.01
C LEU A 12 -6.63 -7.24 9.46
N THR A 13 -7.14 -6.38 8.57
CA THR A 13 -8.27 -5.48 8.85
C THR A 13 -9.52 -6.25 9.29
N ASN A 14 -9.84 -7.37 8.63
CA ASN A 14 -11.03 -8.17 8.95
C ASN A 14 -10.91 -8.85 10.32
N GLU A 15 -9.73 -9.37 10.66
CA GLU A 15 -9.44 -9.98 11.94
C GLU A 15 -9.50 -8.97 13.10
N PHE A 16 -9.02 -7.74 12.84
CA PHE A 16 -9.03 -6.66 13.83
C PHE A 16 -10.43 -6.05 14.03
N HIS A 17 -11.08 -5.64 12.95
CA HIS A 17 -12.41 -5.03 13.02
C HIS A 17 -13.50 -6.04 13.38
N GLY A 18 -13.32 -7.31 13.03
CA GLY A 18 -14.17 -8.40 13.47
C GLY A 18 -13.98 -8.79 14.93
N LEU A 19 -13.12 -8.08 15.67
CA LEU A 19 -12.80 -8.32 17.09
C LEU A 19 -12.31 -9.75 17.38
N GLN A 20 -11.70 -10.39 16.39
CA GLN A 20 -11.09 -11.71 16.54
C GLN A 20 -9.76 -11.63 17.28
N TYR A 21 -9.05 -10.50 17.10
CA TYR A 21 -7.75 -10.21 17.71
C TYR A 21 -7.70 -8.77 18.20
N THR A 22 -7.07 -8.56 19.35
CA THR A 22 -6.62 -7.23 19.79
C THR A 22 -5.40 -6.79 18.99
N PHE A 23 -5.02 -5.52 19.11
CA PHE A 23 -3.80 -5.00 18.49
C PHE A 23 -2.54 -5.79 18.93
N GLU A 24 -2.44 -6.07 20.23
CA GLU A 24 -1.33 -6.81 20.83
C GLU A 24 -1.27 -8.25 20.33
N GLU A 25 -2.41 -8.89 20.21
CA GLU A 25 -2.51 -10.27 19.66
C GLU A 25 -2.13 -10.31 18.19
N LEU A 26 -2.52 -9.33 17.36
CA LEU A 26 -2.10 -9.25 15.97
C LEU A 26 -0.57 -9.13 15.85
N VAL A 27 0.04 -8.26 16.64
CA VAL A 27 1.51 -8.08 16.67
C VAL A 27 2.21 -9.37 17.10
N ALA A 28 1.68 -10.06 18.13
CA ALA A 28 2.20 -11.36 18.56
C ALA A 28 2.08 -12.45 17.48
N GLU A 29 0.95 -12.49 16.75
CA GLU A 29 0.73 -13.44 15.65
C GLU A 29 1.68 -13.18 14.47
N VAL A 30 1.98 -11.93 14.11
CA VAL A 30 2.99 -11.59 13.09
C VAL A 30 4.34 -12.24 13.43
N ALA A 31 4.79 -12.11 14.67
CA ALA A 31 6.05 -12.71 15.12
C ALA A 31 5.96 -14.25 15.17
N ARG A 32 4.91 -14.80 15.81
CA ARG A 32 4.72 -16.24 15.98
C ARG A 32 4.69 -17.00 14.66
N ARG A 33 4.10 -16.40 13.63
CA ARG A 33 3.98 -16.99 12.29
C ARG A 33 5.21 -16.74 11.42
N GLY A 34 6.18 -15.96 11.89
CA GLY A 34 7.39 -15.64 11.15
C GLY A 34 7.13 -14.78 9.91
N ILE A 35 6.11 -13.94 9.92
CA ILE A 35 5.77 -12.98 8.85
C ILE A 35 6.28 -11.55 9.16
N GLY A 36 7.29 -11.43 10.03
CA GLY A 36 8.10 -10.26 10.32
C GLY A 36 9.50 -10.36 9.68
N PRO A 37 10.52 -9.68 10.22
CA PRO A 37 10.44 -8.84 11.43
C PRO A 37 9.88 -7.43 11.21
N GLY A 38 9.79 -6.92 9.97
CA GLY A 38 9.22 -5.60 9.71
C GLY A 38 7.73 -5.54 10.10
N LEU A 39 7.35 -4.50 10.84
CA LEU A 39 5.96 -4.25 11.18
C LEU A 39 5.56 -2.87 10.66
N GLU A 40 4.55 -2.86 9.82
CA GLU A 40 3.88 -1.63 9.42
C GLU A 40 2.53 -1.53 10.12
N VAL A 41 2.21 -0.32 10.59
CA VAL A 41 0.96 -0.01 11.28
C VAL A 41 0.25 1.12 10.55
N VAL A 42 -1.04 1.01 10.33
CA VAL A 42 -1.88 2.13 9.87
C VAL A 42 -2.39 2.87 11.09
N GLY A 43 -1.80 4.05 11.37
CA GLY A 43 -1.98 4.75 12.64
C GLY A 43 -3.43 5.06 12.97
N PHE A 44 -4.16 5.66 12.03
CA PHE A 44 -5.55 6.05 12.23
C PHE A 44 -6.54 4.86 12.29
N GLN A 45 -6.14 3.69 11.82
CA GLN A 45 -6.95 2.47 11.83
C GLN A 45 -6.71 1.62 13.07
N SER A 46 -5.47 1.57 13.56
CA SER A 46 -5.04 0.62 14.57
C SER A 46 -4.74 1.25 15.94
N ILE A 47 -4.45 2.57 16.00
CA ILE A 47 -4.05 3.24 17.24
C ILE A 47 -5.18 4.13 17.75
N ARG A 48 -5.76 3.76 18.89
CA ARG A 48 -6.84 4.54 19.49
C ARG A 48 -6.37 5.93 19.88
N GLY A 49 -7.06 6.95 19.36
CA GLY A 49 -6.76 8.35 19.63
C GLY A 49 -5.66 8.96 18.75
N PHE A 50 -5.16 8.20 17.77
CA PHE A 50 -4.17 8.71 16.81
C PHE A 50 -4.59 10.07 16.21
N PRO A 51 -3.67 11.04 16.09
CA PRO A 51 -2.20 10.95 16.27
C PRO A 51 -1.70 11.23 17.69
N VAL A 52 -2.57 11.28 18.69
CA VAL A 52 -2.15 11.50 20.07
C VAL A 52 -1.66 10.19 20.66
N VAL A 53 -0.34 10.07 20.84
CA VAL A 53 0.32 8.92 21.44
C VAL A 53 0.59 9.24 22.93
N THR A 54 -0.10 8.52 23.83
CA THR A 54 0.14 8.66 25.28
C THR A 54 1.47 8.01 25.67
N ARG A 55 2.08 8.47 26.78
CA ARG A 55 3.31 7.85 27.32
C ARG A 55 3.11 6.36 27.67
N GLN A 56 1.92 6.00 28.14
CA GLN A 56 1.60 4.61 28.45
C GLN A 56 1.59 3.76 27.17
N PHE A 57 0.88 4.21 26.12
CA PHE A 57 0.85 3.48 24.85
C PHE A 57 2.25 3.37 24.23
N GLU A 58 3.06 4.45 24.26
CA GLU A 58 4.45 4.41 23.80
C GLU A 58 5.26 3.34 24.52
N HIS A 59 5.18 3.31 25.85
CA HIS A 59 5.88 2.32 26.65
C HIS A 59 5.43 0.89 26.31
N ASP A 60 4.12 0.66 26.26
CA ASP A 60 3.55 -0.66 26.02
C ASP A 60 3.85 -1.15 24.59
N PHE A 61 3.76 -0.26 23.59
CA PHE A 61 4.12 -0.56 22.21
C PHE A 61 5.60 -0.97 22.09
N LYS A 62 6.52 -0.18 22.66
CA LYS A 62 7.95 -0.52 22.62
C LYS A 62 8.26 -1.84 23.33
N ALA A 63 7.64 -2.09 24.47
CA ALA A 63 7.79 -3.35 25.18
C ALA A 63 7.23 -4.55 24.39
N LEU A 64 6.13 -4.33 23.63
CA LEU A 64 5.54 -5.33 22.76
C LEU A 64 6.48 -5.66 21.58
N ILE A 65 7.00 -4.64 20.91
CA ILE A 65 7.95 -4.77 19.80
C ILE A 65 9.22 -5.49 20.26
N ASP A 66 9.81 -5.07 21.37
CA ASP A 66 11.03 -5.70 21.92
C ASP A 66 10.79 -7.17 22.30
N ARG A 67 9.65 -7.48 22.95
CA ARG A 67 9.29 -8.85 23.34
C ARG A 67 9.20 -9.79 22.15
N HIS A 68 8.74 -9.32 21.00
CA HIS A 68 8.51 -10.13 19.82
C HIS A 68 9.61 -9.97 18.76
N GLU A 69 10.69 -9.24 19.07
CA GLU A 69 11.84 -8.99 18.19
C GLU A 69 11.41 -8.44 16.80
N LEU A 70 10.35 -7.60 16.81
CA LEU A 70 9.87 -6.93 15.60
C LEU A 70 10.55 -5.58 15.41
N VAL A 71 10.45 -5.03 14.20
CA VAL A 71 11.04 -3.75 13.83
C VAL A 71 9.95 -2.85 13.25
N PRO A 72 9.62 -1.70 13.88
CA PRO A 72 8.75 -0.71 13.27
C PRO A 72 9.33 -0.26 11.93
N SER A 73 8.70 -0.61 10.82
CA SER A 73 9.22 -0.36 9.46
C SER A 73 8.59 0.87 8.82
N CYS A 74 7.28 1.02 8.93
CA CYS A 74 6.52 2.13 8.35
C CYS A 74 5.25 2.41 9.16
N LEU A 75 4.86 3.69 9.25
CA LEU A 75 3.56 4.10 9.79
C LEU A 75 2.71 4.71 8.68
N GLY A 76 1.61 4.06 8.32
CA GLY A 76 0.61 4.63 7.43
C GLY A 76 -0.10 5.80 8.10
N ILE A 77 0.00 7.00 7.49
CA ILE A 77 -0.65 8.21 7.98
C ILE A 77 -1.77 8.65 7.06
N ASN A 78 -2.69 9.43 7.59
CA ASN A 78 -3.87 9.88 6.89
C ASN A 78 -3.69 11.30 6.35
N ALA A 79 -4.15 11.52 5.13
CA ALA A 79 -4.26 12.85 4.50
C ALA A 79 -5.72 13.26 4.34
N ASP A 80 -6.57 12.96 5.34
CA ASP A 80 -8.00 13.24 5.28
C ASP A 80 -8.28 14.74 5.17
N VAL A 81 -8.48 15.19 3.95
CA VAL A 81 -8.86 16.56 3.64
C VAL A 81 -10.36 16.85 3.89
N ALA A 82 -11.13 15.81 4.21
CA ALA A 82 -12.57 15.86 4.45
C ALA A 82 -12.97 15.83 5.94
N ILE A 83 -12.03 15.99 6.87
CA ILE A 83 -12.29 16.05 8.32
C ILE A 83 -13.33 17.14 8.66
N ARG A 84 -13.27 18.27 7.97
CA ARG A 84 -14.26 19.33 8.12
C ARG A 84 -15.43 19.12 7.17
N ARG A 85 -16.64 19.38 7.65
CA ARG A 85 -17.86 19.24 6.85
C ARG A 85 -18.13 20.43 5.95
N ASP A 86 -17.56 21.60 6.27
CA ASP A 86 -17.83 22.91 5.66
C ASP A 86 -16.82 23.26 4.55
N ARG A 87 -15.62 22.70 4.59
CA ARG A 87 -14.55 22.94 3.62
C ARG A 87 -13.43 21.91 3.73
N GLN A 88 -12.56 21.90 2.75
CA GLN A 88 -11.28 21.17 2.85
C GLN A 88 -10.32 21.90 3.81
N MET A 89 -9.34 21.17 4.35
CA MET A 89 -8.24 21.76 5.10
C MET A 89 -7.46 22.74 4.21
N SER A 90 -7.05 23.87 4.78
CA SER A 90 -6.01 24.70 4.16
C SER A 90 -4.66 23.99 4.18
N VAL A 91 -3.71 24.47 3.38
CA VAL A 91 -2.33 23.95 3.40
C VAL A 91 -1.74 24.02 4.80
N ASP A 92 -1.94 25.11 5.54
CA ASP A 92 -1.43 25.26 6.92
C ASP A 92 -2.04 24.24 7.88
N GLU A 93 -3.35 24.00 7.81
CA GLU A 93 -4.02 22.99 8.61
C GLU A 93 -3.54 21.59 8.26
N SER A 94 -3.35 21.31 6.97
CA SER A 94 -2.83 20.01 6.49
C SER A 94 -1.39 19.77 6.97
N VAL A 95 -0.53 20.79 6.95
CA VAL A 95 0.82 20.71 7.50
C VAL A 95 0.78 20.34 8.98
N LEU A 96 0.01 21.08 9.80
CA LEU A 96 -0.11 20.80 11.23
C LEU A 96 -0.66 19.41 11.52
N TYR A 97 -1.62 18.97 10.70
CA TYR A 97 -2.21 17.64 10.81
C TYR A 97 -1.18 16.53 10.55
N HIS A 98 -0.34 16.70 9.53
CA HIS A 98 0.73 15.75 9.22
C HIS A 98 1.89 15.82 10.21
N GLU A 99 2.27 17.00 10.71
CA GLU A 99 3.29 17.16 11.74
C GLU A 99 2.95 16.35 13.01
N ALA A 100 1.68 16.36 13.43
CA ALA A 100 1.24 15.57 14.57
C ALA A 100 1.42 14.06 14.33
N GLN A 101 1.15 13.57 13.13
CA GLN A 101 1.31 12.18 12.75
C GLN A 101 2.78 11.77 12.61
N ILE A 102 3.63 12.65 12.05
CA ILE A 102 5.09 12.44 11.98
C ILE A 102 5.70 12.38 13.40
N ALA A 103 5.24 13.25 14.32
CA ALA A 103 5.68 13.21 15.71
C ALA A 103 5.29 11.89 16.40
N ALA A 104 4.08 11.38 16.13
CA ALA A 104 3.62 10.08 16.62
C ALA A 104 4.51 8.93 16.06
N ALA A 105 4.84 8.97 14.76
CA ALA A 105 5.75 8.00 14.14
C ALA A 105 7.12 7.99 14.83
N ALA A 106 7.71 9.16 15.01
CA ALA A 106 9.01 9.30 15.70
C ALA A 106 8.96 8.79 17.16
N GLN A 107 7.87 9.10 17.88
CA GLN A 107 7.67 8.67 19.26
C GLN A 107 7.59 7.14 19.37
N LEU A 108 6.94 6.48 18.41
CA LEU A 108 6.80 5.01 18.34
C LEU A 108 8.00 4.31 17.70
N GLY A 109 8.96 5.06 17.14
CA GLY A 109 10.18 4.50 16.55
C GLY A 109 10.07 4.11 15.07
N PHE A 110 9.05 4.57 14.37
CA PHE A 110 8.93 4.35 12.93
C PHE A 110 9.84 5.31 12.14
N PRO A 111 10.73 4.79 11.27
CA PRO A 111 11.65 5.61 10.49
C PRO A 111 11.03 6.19 9.21
N VAL A 112 9.88 5.68 8.82
CA VAL A 112 9.16 6.07 7.59
C VAL A 112 7.69 6.30 7.91
N VAL A 113 7.09 7.34 7.33
CA VAL A 113 5.63 7.47 7.24
C VAL A 113 5.20 7.32 5.79
N ARG A 114 4.16 6.51 5.55
CA ARG A 114 3.53 6.42 4.25
C ARG A 114 2.46 7.50 4.14
N CYS A 115 2.66 8.42 3.19
CA CYS A 115 1.79 9.54 2.87
C CYS A 115 0.93 9.24 1.65
N GLN A 116 -0.26 9.83 1.60
CA GLN A 116 -1.21 9.68 0.49
C GLN A 116 -1.19 10.92 -0.42
N PHE A 117 -1.55 10.76 -1.69
CA PHE A 117 -1.64 11.85 -2.69
C PHE A 117 -2.41 13.09 -2.23
N PRO A 118 -3.55 12.98 -1.50
CA PRO A 118 -4.29 14.17 -1.05
C PRO A 118 -3.51 15.12 -0.15
N ALA A 119 -2.37 14.71 0.42
CA ALA A 119 -1.47 15.63 1.12
C ALA A 119 -1.02 16.79 0.23
N GLY A 120 -0.77 16.51 -1.04
CA GLY A 120 -0.31 17.48 -2.02
C GLY A 120 1.19 17.83 -1.92
N PRO A 121 1.83 18.21 -3.05
CA PRO A 121 3.28 18.44 -3.07
C PRO A 121 3.71 19.64 -2.20
N GLU A 122 2.89 20.68 -2.08
CA GLU A 122 3.21 21.85 -1.24
C GLU A 122 3.23 21.50 0.25
N VAL A 123 2.29 20.70 0.72
CA VAL A 123 2.28 20.19 2.10
C VAL A 123 3.52 19.34 2.35
N MET A 124 3.82 18.39 1.46
CA MET A 124 5.00 17.54 1.57
C MET A 124 6.29 18.36 1.62
N ARG A 125 6.43 19.38 0.78
CA ARG A 125 7.58 20.30 0.77
C ARG A 125 7.75 20.99 2.12
N ARG A 126 6.67 21.48 2.70
CA ARG A 126 6.69 22.21 3.97
C ARG A 126 6.96 21.31 5.18
N LEU A 127 6.68 20.02 5.07
CA LEU A 127 6.95 19.03 6.12
C LEU A 127 8.41 18.61 6.20
N VAL A 128 9.25 18.88 5.17
CA VAL A 128 10.65 18.43 5.14
C VAL A 128 11.46 18.83 6.38
N PRO A 129 11.46 20.10 6.82
CA PRO A 129 12.23 20.48 8.02
C PRO A 129 11.76 19.77 9.31
N PHE A 130 10.47 19.46 9.39
CA PHE A 130 9.91 18.73 10.51
C PHE A 130 10.30 17.25 10.47
N ALA A 131 10.24 16.64 9.29
CA ALA A 131 10.66 15.27 9.04
C ALA A 131 12.15 15.06 9.35
N GLU A 132 13.01 15.98 8.90
CA GLU A 132 14.45 16.00 9.21
C GLU A 132 14.72 16.07 10.71
N LYS A 133 14.05 17.01 11.41
CA LYS A 133 14.16 17.16 12.88
C LYS A 133 13.81 15.87 13.60
N HIS A 134 12.77 15.17 13.16
CA HIS A 134 12.28 13.95 13.77
C HIS A 134 12.96 12.68 13.23
N ARG A 135 13.80 12.79 12.18
CA ARG A 135 14.45 11.67 11.48
C ARG A 135 13.47 10.65 10.93
N VAL A 136 12.34 11.12 10.42
CA VAL A 136 11.29 10.30 9.81
C VAL A 136 11.20 10.65 8.33
N LYS A 137 11.33 9.67 7.45
CA LYS A 137 11.19 9.88 6.00
C LYS A 137 9.72 9.95 5.60
N LEU A 138 9.42 10.83 4.65
CA LEU A 138 8.10 11.01 4.05
C LEU A 138 8.04 10.20 2.76
N GLY A 139 7.38 9.06 2.77
CA GLY A 139 7.21 8.20 1.61
C GLY A 139 5.84 8.44 0.95
N LEU A 140 5.80 9.04 -0.23
CA LEU A 140 4.57 9.11 -1.01
C LEU A 140 4.27 7.75 -1.61
N GLU A 141 3.10 7.19 -1.29
CA GLU A 141 2.66 5.94 -1.91
C GLU A 141 2.23 6.19 -3.36
N ILE A 142 2.80 5.40 -4.28
CA ILE A 142 2.33 5.35 -5.67
C ILE A 142 1.48 4.09 -5.81
N HIS A 143 0.18 4.28 -5.65
CA HIS A 143 -0.86 3.25 -5.71
C HIS A 143 -1.65 3.38 -7.02
N ALA A 144 -2.12 2.28 -7.57
CA ALA A 144 -3.01 2.30 -8.73
C ALA A 144 -4.23 3.23 -8.49
N PRO A 145 -4.72 3.93 -9.50
CA PRO A 145 -4.33 3.90 -10.91
C PRO A 145 -3.13 4.81 -11.24
N ALA A 146 -2.54 5.51 -10.26
CA ALA A 146 -1.42 6.40 -10.51
C ALA A 146 -0.17 5.63 -11.00
N THR A 147 0.58 6.25 -11.88
CA THR A 147 1.86 5.78 -12.38
C THR A 147 2.95 6.81 -12.11
N LEU A 148 4.19 6.51 -12.47
CA LEU A 148 5.31 7.45 -12.34
C LEU A 148 5.15 8.72 -13.18
N THR A 149 4.34 8.66 -14.23
CA THR A 149 4.13 9.75 -15.20
C THR A 149 2.73 10.33 -15.17
N SER A 150 1.87 9.89 -14.24
CA SER A 150 0.53 10.43 -14.12
C SER A 150 0.54 11.88 -13.59
N ASP A 151 -0.50 12.64 -13.93
CA ASP A 151 -0.71 14.02 -13.47
C ASP A 151 -0.71 14.14 -11.94
N HIS A 152 -1.05 13.05 -11.23
CA HIS A 152 -1.01 13.01 -9.77
C HIS A 152 0.42 12.87 -9.23
N THR A 153 1.32 12.17 -9.93
CA THR A 153 2.68 11.86 -9.46
C THR A 153 3.71 12.90 -9.90
N LEU A 154 3.59 13.42 -11.12
CA LEU A 154 4.57 14.36 -11.68
C LEU A 154 4.85 15.58 -10.81
N PRO A 155 3.85 16.26 -10.20
CA PRO A 155 4.11 17.41 -9.34
C PRO A 155 4.96 17.07 -8.11
N PHE A 156 4.82 15.85 -7.56
CA PHE A 156 5.67 15.39 -6.45
C PHE A 156 7.09 15.11 -6.92
N ARG A 157 7.27 14.46 -8.07
CA ARG A 157 8.61 14.18 -8.64
C ARG A 157 9.38 15.47 -8.91
N GLU A 158 8.71 16.47 -9.49
CA GLU A 158 9.28 17.80 -9.73
C GLU A 158 9.68 18.47 -8.42
N MET A 159 8.80 18.46 -7.42
CA MET A 159 9.06 19.04 -6.11
C MET A 159 10.22 18.31 -5.40
N TYR A 160 10.27 16.98 -5.47
CA TYR A 160 11.35 16.19 -4.89
C TYR A 160 12.71 16.52 -5.52
N ALA A 161 12.75 16.67 -6.84
CA ALA A 161 13.96 17.10 -7.56
C ALA A 161 14.44 18.51 -7.15
N GLN A 162 13.49 19.45 -6.92
CA GLN A 162 13.80 20.82 -6.48
C GLN A 162 14.30 20.87 -5.03
N VAL A 163 13.65 20.15 -4.12
CA VAL A 163 13.97 20.16 -2.68
C VAL A 163 15.22 19.31 -2.40
N ASN A 164 15.41 18.21 -3.10
CA ASN A 164 16.55 17.30 -3.00
C ASN A 164 16.89 16.88 -1.54
N SER A 165 15.85 16.56 -0.73
CA SER A 165 16.04 16.10 0.64
C SER A 165 16.06 14.57 0.72
N PRO A 166 16.96 13.95 1.51
CA PRO A 166 16.96 12.51 1.74
C PRO A 166 15.78 12.03 2.60
N PHE A 167 14.96 12.96 3.09
CA PHE A 167 13.75 12.67 3.85
C PHE A 167 12.48 12.64 2.98
N LEU A 168 12.60 12.88 1.68
CA LEU A 168 11.53 12.68 0.71
C LEU A 168 11.77 11.40 -0.10
N GLY A 169 10.75 10.60 -0.26
CA GLY A 169 10.84 9.37 -1.05
C GLY A 169 9.49 8.83 -1.47
N PHE A 170 9.54 7.69 -2.13
CA PHE A 170 8.37 7.00 -2.65
C PHE A 170 8.17 5.64 -1.97
N VAL A 171 6.93 5.22 -1.91
CA VAL A 171 6.50 3.87 -1.53
C VAL A 171 5.81 3.24 -2.75
N PRO A 172 6.54 2.47 -3.58
CA PRO A 172 5.96 1.67 -4.64
C PRO A 172 4.93 0.69 -4.08
N ASP A 173 3.74 0.66 -4.67
CA ASP A 173 2.71 -0.34 -4.42
C ASP A 173 2.65 -1.31 -5.61
N PHE A 174 2.82 -2.61 -5.37
CA PHE A 174 2.90 -3.59 -6.44
C PHE A 174 1.58 -3.85 -7.15
N GLY A 175 0.44 -3.44 -6.59
CA GLY A 175 -0.84 -3.44 -7.29
C GLY A 175 -0.84 -2.57 -8.54
N THR A 176 0.08 -1.60 -8.66
CA THR A 176 0.27 -0.80 -9.88
C THR A 176 0.80 -1.64 -11.05
N THR A 177 1.39 -2.81 -10.80
CA THR A 177 2.02 -3.67 -11.80
C THR A 177 1.24 -4.95 -12.07
N ALA A 178 -0.09 -4.93 -11.87
CA ALA A 178 -0.92 -6.10 -12.07
C ALA A 178 -0.89 -6.60 -13.52
N ARG A 179 -0.76 -7.92 -13.68
CA ARG A 179 -0.82 -8.63 -14.97
C ARG A 179 -2.17 -9.30 -15.22
N ALA A 180 -2.95 -9.52 -14.17
CA ALA A 180 -4.26 -10.15 -14.24
C ALA A 180 -5.16 -9.69 -13.09
N ILE A 181 -6.47 -9.81 -13.28
CA ILE A 181 -7.45 -9.69 -12.19
C ILE A 181 -7.59 -11.09 -11.56
N PRO A 182 -7.37 -11.24 -10.23
CA PRO A 182 -7.39 -12.55 -9.60
C PRO A 182 -8.79 -13.17 -9.53
N PRO A 183 -8.90 -14.51 -9.52
CA PRO A 183 -10.18 -15.20 -9.43
C PRO A 183 -11.02 -14.81 -8.22
N THR A 184 -10.39 -14.50 -7.09
CA THR A 184 -11.08 -14.04 -5.87
C THR A 184 -11.93 -12.80 -6.13
N VAL A 185 -11.40 -11.83 -6.90
CA VAL A 185 -12.12 -10.60 -7.27
C VAL A 185 -13.29 -10.92 -8.20
N ILE A 186 -13.05 -11.75 -9.23
CA ILE A 186 -14.10 -12.17 -10.18
C ILE A 186 -15.22 -12.90 -9.45
N ASN A 187 -14.87 -13.81 -8.55
CA ASN A 187 -15.84 -14.58 -7.76
C ASN A 187 -16.64 -13.69 -6.81
N SER A 188 -16.03 -12.67 -6.22
CA SER A 188 -16.77 -11.70 -5.39
C SER A 188 -17.85 -10.99 -6.19
N TYR A 189 -17.55 -10.52 -7.40
CA TYR A 189 -18.54 -9.89 -8.27
C TYR A 189 -19.68 -10.85 -8.68
N LEU A 190 -19.35 -12.12 -8.97
CA LEU A 190 -20.36 -13.14 -9.24
C LEU A 190 -21.27 -13.43 -8.03
N GLN A 191 -20.70 -13.45 -6.82
CA GLN A 191 -21.45 -13.62 -5.56
C GLN A 191 -22.36 -12.43 -5.29
N ASP A 192 -21.97 -11.22 -5.68
CA ASP A 192 -22.80 -10.01 -5.63
C ASP A 192 -23.90 -9.99 -6.71
N GLY A 193 -24.00 -11.03 -7.53
CA GLY A 193 -25.02 -11.19 -8.56
C GLY A 193 -24.74 -10.42 -9.86
N ILE A 194 -23.49 -9.98 -10.09
CA ILE A 194 -23.10 -9.34 -11.33
C ILE A 194 -22.95 -10.42 -12.42
N ALA A 195 -23.61 -10.21 -13.55
CA ALA A 195 -23.55 -11.14 -14.68
C ALA A 195 -22.11 -11.24 -15.24
N PHE A 196 -21.71 -12.46 -15.62
CA PHE A 196 -20.36 -12.71 -16.13
C PHE A 196 -20.04 -11.85 -17.36
N ASP A 197 -20.99 -11.65 -18.28
CA ASP A 197 -20.82 -10.81 -19.47
C ASP A 197 -20.45 -9.35 -19.10
N ALA A 198 -21.00 -8.82 -18.00
CA ALA A 198 -20.63 -7.50 -17.52
C ALA A 198 -19.20 -7.46 -16.95
N ILE A 199 -18.77 -8.53 -16.29
CA ILE A 199 -17.41 -8.69 -15.79
C ILE A 199 -16.44 -8.83 -16.97
N GLU A 200 -16.77 -9.65 -17.99
CA GLU A 200 -15.96 -9.78 -19.22
C GLU A 200 -15.82 -8.44 -19.95
N LEU A 201 -16.89 -7.64 -20.01
CA LEU A 201 -16.82 -6.30 -20.59
C LEU A 201 -15.79 -5.45 -19.83
N ALA A 202 -15.83 -5.40 -18.49
CA ALA A 202 -14.85 -4.65 -17.70
C ALA A 202 -13.42 -5.18 -17.90
N LEU A 203 -13.22 -6.49 -17.91
CA LEU A 203 -11.92 -7.13 -18.14
C LEU A 203 -11.36 -6.79 -19.53
N SER A 204 -12.21 -6.72 -20.56
CA SER A 204 -11.78 -6.38 -21.92
C SER A 204 -11.21 -4.96 -22.02
N PHE A 205 -11.85 -4.00 -21.36
CA PHE A 205 -11.36 -2.62 -21.27
C PHE A 205 -10.14 -2.49 -20.35
N TRP A 206 -10.15 -3.19 -19.21
CA TRP A 206 -8.98 -3.19 -18.32
C TRP A 206 -7.74 -3.74 -19.03
N GLY A 207 -7.89 -4.79 -19.84
CA GLY A 207 -6.82 -5.41 -20.62
C GLY A 207 -6.40 -4.63 -21.87
N ALA A 208 -7.16 -3.64 -22.32
CA ALA A 208 -6.87 -2.86 -23.52
C ALA A 208 -5.62 -1.99 -23.38
N GLU A 209 -5.05 -1.53 -24.50
CA GLU A 209 -3.99 -0.53 -24.53
C GLU A 209 -4.55 0.88 -24.28
N GLY A 210 -3.69 1.80 -23.81
CA GLY A 210 -4.02 3.21 -23.58
C GLY A 210 -4.03 3.60 -22.09
N GLU A 211 -4.27 4.87 -21.85
CA GLU A 211 -4.29 5.43 -20.50
C GLU A 211 -5.46 4.88 -19.67
N VAL A 212 -5.23 4.68 -18.37
CA VAL A 212 -6.22 4.07 -17.47
C VAL A 212 -7.54 4.85 -17.43
N GLY A 213 -7.47 6.18 -17.46
CA GLY A 213 -8.67 7.04 -17.47
C GLY A 213 -9.51 6.84 -18.73
N GLU A 214 -8.88 6.73 -19.90
CA GLU A 214 -9.58 6.48 -21.18
C GLU A 214 -10.21 5.10 -21.20
N ARG A 215 -9.50 4.07 -20.73
CA ARG A 215 -10.00 2.70 -20.64
C ARG A 215 -11.19 2.58 -19.70
N MET A 216 -11.11 3.20 -18.52
CA MET A 216 -12.19 3.22 -17.54
C MET A 216 -13.41 3.97 -18.08
N GLN A 217 -13.23 5.15 -18.68
CA GLN A 217 -14.33 5.89 -19.30
C GLN A 217 -14.99 5.10 -20.43
N GLY A 218 -14.17 4.45 -21.29
CA GLY A 218 -14.68 3.60 -22.37
C GLY A 218 -15.52 2.44 -21.85
N PHE A 219 -15.08 1.80 -20.75
CA PHE A 219 -15.87 0.77 -20.06
C PHE A 219 -17.19 1.34 -19.54
N GLU A 220 -17.17 2.45 -18.83
CA GLU A 220 -18.36 3.06 -18.24
C GLU A 220 -19.40 3.42 -19.30
N ASP A 221 -18.97 4.00 -20.42
CA ASP A 221 -19.86 4.35 -21.54
C ASP A 221 -20.46 3.10 -22.20
N ALA A 222 -19.67 2.06 -22.40
CA ALA A 222 -20.12 0.79 -22.96
C ALA A 222 -21.10 0.07 -21.98
N ALA A 223 -20.80 0.06 -20.70
CA ALA A 223 -21.62 -0.55 -19.67
C ALA A 223 -22.99 0.14 -19.54
N ARG A 224 -23.02 1.48 -19.54
CA ARG A 224 -24.28 2.26 -19.57
C ARG A 224 -25.08 1.99 -20.83
N SER A 225 -24.41 1.92 -21.99
CA SER A 225 -25.06 1.60 -23.28
C SER A 225 -25.65 0.19 -23.31
N ALA A 226 -25.04 -0.74 -22.60
CA ALA A 226 -25.53 -2.11 -22.39
C ALA A 226 -26.66 -2.20 -21.37
N GLY A 227 -27.04 -1.09 -20.71
CA GLY A 227 -28.13 -1.03 -19.73
C GLY A 227 -27.74 -1.49 -18.32
N LEU A 228 -26.45 -1.55 -17.98
CA LEU A 228 -26.01 -1.84 -16.61
C LEU A 228 -26.40 -0.69 -15.68
N SER A 229 -26.74 -1.03 -14.42
CA SER A 229 -27.04 -0.03 -13.41
C SER A 229 -25.76 0.72 -13.00
N GLU A 230 -25.91 1.99 -12.56
CA GLU A 230 -24.76 2.78 -12.07
C GLU A 230 -24.04 2.10 -10.91
N GLN A 231 -24.72 1.36 -10.07
CA GLN A 231 -24.12 0.60 -8.98
C GLN A 231 -23.14 -0.46 -9.53
N ILE A 232 -23.52 -1.21 -10.55
CA ILE A 232 -22.66 -2.22 -11.19
C ILE A 232 -21.50 -1.54 -11.90
N VAL A 233 -21.75 -0.44 -12.62
CA VAL A 233 -20.69 0.33 -13.29
C VAL A 233 -19.63 0.78 -12.29
N VAL A 234 -20.03 1.43 -11.19
CA VAL A 234 -19.09 1.88 -10.14
C VAL A 234 -18.34 0.71 -9.52
N GLN A 235 -19.03 -0.40 -9.23
CA GLN A 235 -18.43 -1.58 -8.62
C GLN A 235 -17.37 -2.22 -9.52
N LEU A 236 -17.65 -2.37 -10.82
CA LEU A 236 -16.68 -2.91 -11.77
C LEU A 236 -15.54 -1.92 -12.11
N SER A 237 -15.80 -0.61 -12.03
CA SER A 237 -14.76 0.42 -12.20
C SER A 237 -13.64 0.33 -11.16
N LEU A 238 -13.88 -0.31 -10.01
CA LEU A 238 -12.84 -0.59 -9.00
C LEU A 238 -11.68 -1.42 -9.55
N MET A 239 -11.89 -2.25 -10.58
CA MET A 239 -10.79 -2.97 -11.23
C MET A 239 -9.69 -2.03 -11.75
N PHE A 240 -10.09 -0.86 -12.31
CA PHE A 240 -9.16 0.12 -12.86
C PHE A 240 -8.44 0.92 -11.77
N VAL A 241 -9.03 1.01 -10.58
CA VAL A 241 -8.50 1.75 -9.43
C VAL A 241 -7.53 0.88 -8.61
N LEU A 242 -7.81 -0.42 -8.49
CA LEU A 242 -7.01 -1.32 -7.65
C LEU A 242 -5.90 -2.04 -8.40
N PHE A 243 -6.05 -2.23 -9.72
CA PHE A 243 -5.13 -3.03 -10.54
C PHE A 243 -4.54 -2.18 -11.67
N GLY A 244 -3.34 -1.64 -11.43
CA GLY A 244 -2.58 -0.91 -12.46
C GLY A 244 -1.90 -1.86 -13.43
N ARG A 245 -1.38 -1.32 -14.55
CA ARG A 245 -0.66 -2.08 -15.59
C ARG A 245 0.70 -1.46 -15.91
N LEU A 246 1.34 -0.86 -14.90
CA LEU A 246 2.69 -0.34 -15.02
C LEU A 246 3.67 -1.50 -15.26
N ALA A 247 4.59 -1.35 -16.21
CA ALA A 247 5.67 -2.31 -16.36
C ALA A 247 6.57 -2.30 -15.09
N PRO A 248 6.87 -3.44 -14.47
CA PRO A 248 7.69 -3.49 -13.25
C PRO A 248 9.02 -2.77 -13.36
N GLU A 249 9.66 -2.76 -14.53
CA GLU A 249 10.94 -2.11 -14.77
C GLU A 249 10.90 -0.58 -14.63
N ALA A 250 9.72 0.02 -14.73
CA ALA A 250 9.56 1.47 -14.55
C ALA A 250 9.99 1.93 -13.14
N TRP A 251 9.88 1.07 -12.12
CA TRP A 251 10.32 1.39 -10.77
C TRP A 251 11.82 1.73 -10.68
N ALA A 252 12.63 1.30 -11.63
CA ALA A 252 14.06 1.64 -11.69
C ALA A 252 14.30 3.16 -11.75
N GLU A 253 13.39 3.94 -12.33
CA GLU A 253 13.51 5.39 -12.43
C GLU A 253 13.60 6.11 -11.08
N ILE A 254 12.89 5.60 -10.07
CA ILE A 254 12.79 6.24 -8.75
C ILE A 254 13.56 5.48 -7.68
N MET A 255 14.29 4.44 -8.04
CA MET A 255 14.94 3.53 -7.08
C MET A 255 15.77 4.24 -6.00
N PRO A 256 16.58 5.28 -6.30
CA PRO A 256 17.34 6.01 -5.27
C PRO A 256 16.46 6.73 -4.24
N GLN A 257 15.18 6.91 -4.53
CA GLN A 257 14.21 7.59 -3.67
C GLN A 257 13.20 6.62 -3.05
N VAL A 258 13.33 5.31 -3.24
CA VAL A 258 12.44 4.33 -2.59
C VAL A 258 12.82 4.22 -1.12
N VAL A 259 11.84 4.49 -0.24
CA VAL A 259 12.05 4.47 1.22
C VAL A 259 11.34 3.31 1.91
N HIS A 260 10.33 2.74 1.28
CA HIS A 260 9.57 1.58 1.71
C HIS A 260 8.88 0.96 0.50
N ILE A 261 8.33 -0.26 0.61
CA ILE A 261 7.60 -0.93 -0.46
C ILE A 261 6.33 -1.56 0.11
N HIS A 262 5.20 -1.42 -0.59
CA HIS A 262 4.01 -2.23 -0.40
C HIS A 262 4.04 -3.40 -1.38
N GLY A 263 4.38 -4.57 -0.86
CA GLY A 263 4.30 -5.84 -1.58
C GLY A 263 2.85 -6.31 -1.61
N LYS A 264 2.03 -5.62 -2.41
CA LYS A 264 0.60 -5.93 -2.55
C LYS A 264 0.39 -7.26 -3.26
N PHE A 265 -0.56 -8.04 -2.74
CA PHE A 265 -0.93 -9.32 -3.32
C PHE A 265 -2.39 -9.67 -3.00
N PHE A 266 -2.93 -10.61 -3.76
CA PHE A 266 -4.35 -10.99 -3.67
C PHE A 266 -4.55 -12.49 -3.53
N ASP A 267 -4.00 -13.30 -4.44
CA ASP A 267 -4.27 -14.73 -4.49
C ASP A 267 -3.10 -15.53 -5.07
N PHE A 268 -3.10 -16.83 -4.82
CA PHE A 268 -2.05 -17.74 -5.26
C PHE A 268 -2.64 -18.88 -6.11
N ASP A 269 -1.90 -19.26 -7.14
CA ASP A 269 -2.18 -20.46 -7.92
C ASP A 269 -1.79 -21.75 -7.15
N GLU A 270 -2.02 -22.89 -7.79
CA GLU A 270 -1.71 -24.22 -7.24
C GLU A 270 -0.20 -24.42 -6.99
N ASN A 271 0.66 -23.66 -7.69
CA ASN A 271 2.10 -23.74 -7.57
C ASN A 271 2.66 -22.74 -6.54
N GLY A 272 1.79 -21.95 -5.90
CA GLY A 272 2.17 -20.92 -4.92
C GLY A 272 2.68 -19.64 -5.55
N SER A 273 2.44 -19.41 -6.85
CA SER A 273 2.72 -18.14 -7.52
C SER A 273 1.57 -17.15 -7.30
N GLU A 274 1.89 -15.89 -7.04
CA GLU A 274 0.88 -14.84 -6.98
C GLU A 274 0.29 -14.59 -8.39
N ILE A 275 -1.04 -14.47 -8.47
CA ILE A 275 -1.75 -14.44 -9.76
C ILE A 275 -1.75 -13.04 -10.36
N ALA A 276 -2.06 -12.01 -9.56
CA ALA A 276 -2.24 -10.64 -10.05
C ALA A 276 -0.91 -9.95 -10.37
N VAL A 277 0.13 -10.19 -9.57
CA VAL A 277 1.43 -9.51 -9.67
C VAL A 277 2.53 -10.53 -10.06
N ASP A 278 3.38 -10.15 -11.01
CA ASP A 278 4.54 -10.96 -11.39
C ASP A 278 5.69 -10.75 -10.38
N TYR A 279 5.61 -11.41 -9.23
CA TYR A 279 6.58 -11.26 -8.15
C TYR A 279 8.03 -11.53 -8.57
N PRO A 280 8.34 -12.60 -9.34
CA PRO A 280 9.69 -12.81 -9.85
C PRO A 280 10.23 -11.60 -10.61
N ARG A 281 9.41 -10.99 -11.46
CA ARG A 281 9.81 -9.88 -12.32
C ARG A 281 9.90 -8.55 -11.53
N VAL A 282 8.89 -8.22 -10.74
CA VAL A 282 8.88 -6.96 -9.99
C VAL A 282 9.96 -6.95 -8.91
N LEU A 283 10.09 -8.04 -8.16
CA LEU A 283 11.07 -8.11 -7.06
C LEU A 283 12.51 -8.05 -7.57
N LYS A 284 12.77 -8.65 -8.75
CA LYS A 284 14.07 -8.60 -9.41
C LYS A 284 14.56 -7.16 -9.62
N VAL A 285 13.66 -6.20 -9.97
CA VAL A 285 14.03 -4.79 -10.18
C VAL A 285 14.65 -4.18 -8.91
N PHE A 286 14.06 -4.46 -7.75
CA PHE A 286 14.55 -3.95 -6.46
C PHE A 286 15.82 -4.67 -5.98
N LEU A 287 15.91 -5.97 -6.23
CA LEU A 287 17.07 -6.77 -5.86
C LEU A 287 18.30 -6.39 -6.72
N ASP A 288 18.13 -6.25 -8.03
CA ASP A 288 19.20 -5.81 -8.96
C ASP A 288 19.73 -4.42 -8.59
N ALA A 289 18.85 -3.54 -8.11
CA ALA A 289 19.22 -2.20 -7.65
C ALA A 289 19.87 -2.18 -6.26
N GLY A 290 19.91 -3.31 -5.56
CA GLY A 290 20.47 -3.42 -4.21
C GLY A 290 19.63 -2.73 -3.13
N TYR A 291 18.30 -2.64 -3.32
CA TYR A 291 17.41 -2.10 -2.29
C TYR A 291 17.50 -2.94 -1.00
N ASP A 292 17.75 -2.27 0.13
CA ASP A 292 17.98 -2.90 1.44
C ASP A 292 16.99 -2.47 2.54
N GLY A 293 15.94 -1.76 2.13
CA GLY A 293 14.83 -1.37 3.00
C GLY A 293 13.83 -2.49 3.26
N TYR A 294 12.70 -2.13 3.85
CA TYR A 294 11.60 -3.05 4.11
C TYR A 294 10.57 -3.07 2.98
N MET A 295 10.05 -4.26 2.69
CA MET A 295 8.84 -4.47 1.92
C MET A 295 7.79 -5.07 2.87
N SER A 296 6.68 -4.36 3.07
CA SER A 296 5.53 -4.85 3.80
C SER A 296 4.65 -5.72 2.89
N SER A 297 4.43 -6.98 3.27
CA SER A 297 3.39 -7.82 2.66
C SER A 297 2.03 -7.17 2.91
N GLU A 298 1.33 -6.84 1.84
CA GLU A 298 0.03 -6.18 1.87
C GLU A 298 -1.02 -7.04 1.17
N TYR A 299 -1.74 -7.83 1.95
CA TYR A 299 -2.86 -8.63 1.47
C TYR A 299 -4.10 -7.75 1.30
N GLU A 300 -4.54 -7.54 0.07
CA GLU A 300 -5.74 -6.75 -0.23
C GLU A 300 -6.93 -7.63 -0.67
N GLY A 301 -6.73 -8.93 -0.79
CA GLY A 301 -7.81 -9.88 -1.05
C GLY A 301 -8.89 -9.91 0.03
N HIS A 302 -8.60 -9.40 1.24
CA HIS A 302 -9.57 -9.27 2.34
C HIS A 302 -10.76 -8.35 2.01
N ILE A 303 -10.64 -7.49 1.00
CA ILE A 303 -11.75 -6.66 0.49
C ILE A 303 -12.78 -7.50 -0.26
N PHE A 304 -12.35 -8.63 -0.84
CA PHE A 304 -13.13 -9.47 -1.74
C PHE A 304 -13.47 -10.86 -1.14
N SER A 305 -12.91 -11.20 -0.01
CA SER A 305 -13.04 -12.53 0.59
C SER A 305 -12.90 -12.46 2.11
N ASP A 306 -13.69 -13.26 2.82
CA ASP A 306 -13.59 -13.46 4.27
C ASP A 306 -12.55 -14.53 4.65
N GLU A 307 -11.77 -15.04 3.69
CA GLU A 307 -10.68 -15.98 3.99
C GLU A 307 -9.64 -15.31 4.87
N GLY A 308 -9.21 -16.01 5.94
CA GLY A 308 -8.26 -15.48 6.91
C GLY A 308 -6.93 -15.06 6.28
N ALA A 309 -6.48 -13.85 6.56
CA ALA A 309 -5.30 -13.25 5.93
C ALA A 309 -3.98 -13.91 6.33
N PHE A 310 -3.89 -14.50 7.52
CA PHE A 310 -2.62 -15.07 8.02
C PHE A 310 -2.01 -16.14 7.10
N ALA A 311 -2.81 -17.07 6.62
CA ALA A 311 -2.32 -18.14 5.72
C ALA A 311 -1.84 -17.57 4.37
N LYS A 312 -2.49 -16.52 3.89
CA LYS A 312 -2.10 -15.79 2.67
C LYS A 312 -0.77 -15.05 2.88
N LEU A 313 -0.59 -14.39 4.03
CA LEU A 313 0.66 -13.72 4.40
C LEU A 313 1.82 -14.72 4.55
N GLU A 314 1.61 -15.88 5.17
CA GLU A 314 2.63 -16.93 5.28
C GLU A 314 3.10 -17.42 3.89
N LYS A 315 2.16 -17.64 2.96
CA LYS A 315 2.47 -18.00 1.56
C LYS A 315 3.25 -16.89 0.85
N HIS A 316 2.84 -15.63 1.02
CA HIS A 316 3.53 -14.50 0.41
C HIS A 316 4.95 -14.35 0.92
N HIS A 317 5.17 -14.46 2.24
CA HIS A 317 6.51 -14.45 2.80
C HIS A 317 7.38 -15.60 2.31
N ALA A 318 6.81 -16.79 2.15
CA ALA A 318 7.53 -17.95 1.61
C ALA A 318 7.97 -17.71 0.15
N LEU A 319 7.06 -17.19 -0.69
CA LEU A 319 7.37 -16.81 -2.07
C LEU A 319 8.50 -15.76 -2.12
N CYS A 320 8.36 -14.68 -1.36
CA CYS A 320 9.36 -13.60 -1.38
C CYS A 320 10.73 -14.06 -0.87
N ARG A 321 10.80 -14.87 0.21
CA ARG A 321 12.07 -15.43 0.69
C ARG A 321 12.75 -16.28 -0.39
N SER A 322 11.99 -17.16 -1.03
CA SER A 322 12.53 -17.99 -2.11
C SER A 322 13.13 -17.18 -3.25
N LEU A 323 12.48 -16.07 -3.63
CA LEU A 323 12.96 -15.18 -4.69
C LEU A 323 14.21 -14.38 -4.26
N ILE A 324 14.24 -13.89 -3.01
CA ILE A 324 15.38 -13.16 -2.45
C ILE A 324 16.61 -14.08 -2.33
N ASP A 325 16.43 -15.29 -1.79
CA ASP A 325 17.51 -16.25 -1.61
C ASP A 325 18.04 -16.74 -2.96
N GLY A 326 17.13 -16.98 -3.93
CA GLY A 326 17.51 -17.37 -5.29
C GLY A 326 18.29 -16.31 -6.04
N HIS A 327 18.03 -15.04 -5.81
CA HIS A 327 18.75 -13.92 -6.44
C HIS A 327 20.23 -13.84 -5.98
N GLY A 328 20.50 -14.17 -4.71
CA GLY A 328 21.87 -14.15 -4.15
C GLY A 328 22.80 -15.25 -4.69
N HIS A 329 22.26 -16.20 -5.44
CA HIS A 329 23.01 -17.35 -6.00
C HIS A 329 23.13 -17.33 -7.53
N ALA A 330 22.58 -16.33 -8.20
CA ALA A 330 22.65 -16.11 -9.65
C ALA A 330 23.73 -15.08 -10.00
#